data_afac44009f667595bd561334a9a0de8b
#
_entry.id   afac44009f667595bd561334a9a0de8b
#
_cell.length_a   1.000
_cell.length_b   1.000
_cell.length_c   1.000
_cell.angle_alpha   90.00
_cell.angle_beta   90.00
_cell.angle_gamma   90.00
#
_symmetry.space_group_name_H-M   'P 1'
#
loop_
_entity.id
_entity.type
_entity.pdbx_description
1 polymer ?
#
loop_
_entity_poly.entity_id
_entity_poly.type
_entity_poly.pdbx_seq_one_letter_code
_entity_poly.pdbx_strand_id
1 'polypeptide(L)'
;MLTKVKAVIIIIATIQNIIFGFTTPTVQVYFMSLVNASTLSIANLLDAGLAGTINSFLSKNSFRKLFKKYAPIIGLLDAIIYAVIVLFSIDDPTIRFIGIAISNGTLAAIWGVMLLDSINNTIHGDELTSFNSLNKSCCLFGSLIGGAIGVAIGNHLDINTAIILQAIMVAINSISELYAFYKLDSM
;
A
#
# COMPACT_ATOMS: atom_id res chain seq x y z
N MET A 1 -14.77 22.09 -5.72
CA MET A 1 -13.98 21.06 -6.42
C MET A 1 -12.85 20.52 -5.52
N LEU A 2 -12.00 21.38 -5.00
CA LEU A 2 -10.90 21.03 -4.08
C LEU A 2 -11.31 20.18 -2.86
N THR A 3 -12.46 20.50 -2.24
CA THR A 3 -12.98 19.74 -1.09
C THR A 3 -13.30 18.28 -1.45
N LYS A 4 -13.80 18.01 -2.66
CA LYS A 4 -14.07 16.64 -3.11
C LYS A 4 -12.79 15.84 -3.31
N VAL A 5 -11.75 16.46 -3.86
CA VAL A 5 -10.43 15.83 -4.06
C VAL A 5 -9.81 15.42 -2.73
N LYS A 6 -9.81 16.34 -1.75
CA LYS A 6 -9.33 16.05 -0.40
C LYS A 6 -10.07 14.88 0.25
N ALA A 7 -11.41 14.88 0.14
CA ALA A 7 -12.22 13.81 0.68
C ALA A 7 -11.88 12.45 0.04
N VAL A 8 -11.70 12.40 -1.27
CA VAL A 8 -11.33 11.17 -1.99
C VAL A 8 -9.97 10.65 -1.52
N ILE A 9 -8.96 11.52 -1.40
CA ILE A 9 -7.61 11.12 -0.94
C ILE A 9 -7.69 10.55 0.49
N ILE A 10 -8.40 11.23 1.40
CA ILE A 10 -8.55 10.78 2.79
C ILE A 10 -9.27 9.43 2.86
N ILE A 11 -10.34 9.25 2.10
CA ILE A 11 -11.10 7.99 2.07
C ILE A 11 -10.19 6.84 1.62
N ILE A 12 -9.44 7.03 0.54
CA ILE A 12 -8.56 5.99 0.01
C ILE A 12 -7.45 5.66 0.99
N ALA A 13 -6.78 6.67 1.54
CA ALA A 13 -5.74 6.48 2.55
C ALA A 13 -6.29 5.77 3.81
N THR A 14 -7.52 6.07 4.21
CA THR A 14 -8.18 5.42 5.33
C THR A 14 -8.45 3.94 5.03
N ILE A 15 -9.01 3.63 3.84
CA ILE A 15 -9.26 2.25 3.40
C ILE A 15 -7.96 1.45 3.36
N GLN A 16 -6.88 2.01 2.80
CA GLN A 16 -5.56 1.38 2.82
C GLN A 16 -5.13 1.01 4.23
N ASN A 17 -5.26 1.94 5.17
CA ASN A 17 -4.85 1.70 6.54
C ASN A 17 -5.75 0.69 7.28
N ILE A 18 -7.03 0.59 6.92
CA ILE A 18 -7.90 -0.50 7.40
C ILE A 18 -7.38 -1.85 6.89
N ILE A 19 -7.02 -1.94 5.63
CA ILE A 19 -6.50 -3.17 5.03
C ILE A 19 -5.19 -3.58 5.70
N PHE A 20 -4.24 -2.67 5.83
CA PHE A 20 -2.97 -2.94 6.50
C PHE A 20 -3.16 -3.31 7.97
N GLY A 21 -4.03 -2.60 8.69
CA GLY A 21 -4.36 -2.93 10.07
C GLY A 21 -4.96 -4.32 10.21
N PHE A 22 -5.84 -4.72 9.30
CA PHE A 22 -6.42 -6.06 9.27
C PHE A 22 -5.39 -7.16 9.00
N THR A 23 -4.51 -6.95 8.02
CA THR A 23 -3.57 -7.98 7.57
C THR A 23 -2.41 -8.21 8.54
N THR A 24 -2.00 -7.19 9.30
CA THR A 24 -0.87 -7.28 10.22
C THR A 24 -1.04 -8.35 11.29
N PRO A 25 -2.12 -8.39 12.09
CA PRO A 25 -2.26 -9.40 13.15
C PRO A 25 -2.57 -10.80 12.63
N THR A 26 -3.13 -10.94 11.43
CA THR A 26 -3.56 -12.24 10.92
C THR A 26 -2.53 -12.90 10.00
N VAL A 27 -2.11 -12.20 8.96
CA VAL A 27 -1.27 -12.76 7.91
C VAL A 27 0.21 -12.50 8.16
N GLN A 28 0.56 -11.26 8.49
CA GLN A 28 1.96 -10.87 8.65
C GLN A 28 2.60 -11.58 9.86
N VAL A 29 1.90 -11.65 10.98
CA VAL A 29 2.40 -12.35 12.18
C VAL A 29 2.59 -13.84 11.89
N TYR A 30 1.65 -14.46 11.17
CA TYR A 30 1.79 -15.86 10.77
C TYR A 30 3.06 -16.06 9.92
N PHE A 31 3.26 -15.27 8.88
CA PHE A 31 4.46 -15.41 8.03
C PHE A 31 5.76 -15.11 8.78
N MET A 32 5.76 -14.13 9.68
CA MET A 32 6.91 -13.84 10.54
C MET A 32 7.28 -15.02 11.42
N SER A 33 6.32 -15.85 11.84
CA SER A 33 6.58 -17.05 12.64
C SER A 33 7.21 -18.20 11.84
N LEU A 34 7.08 -18.19 10.52
CA LEU A 34 7.59 -19.25 9.64
C LEU A 34 8.99 -18.96 9.07
N VAL A 35 9.45 -17.71 9.12
CA VAL A 35 10.75 -17.31 8.58
C VAL A 35 11.74 -17.04 9.70
N ASN A 36 13.03 -17.25 9.39
CA ASN A 36 14.09 -16.91 10.33
C ASN A 36 14.42 -15.39 10.30
N ALA A 37 15.15 -14.94 11.31
CA ALA A 37 15.54 -13.53 11.44
C ALA A 37 16.35 -13.00 10.23
N SER A 38 17.14 -13.86 9.58
CA SER A 38 17.90 -13.49 8.39
C SER A 38 16.99 -13.19 7.21
N THR A 39 16.00 -14.04 6.96
CA THR A 39 15.00 -13.85 5.90
C THR A 39 14.20 -12.56 6.14
N LEU A 40 13.77 -12.32 7.38
CA LEU A 40 13.06 -11.12 7.75
C LEU A 40 13.91 -9.86 7.50
N SER A 41 15.19 -9.91 7.88
CA SER A 41 16.13 -8.80 7.66
C SER A 41 16.34 -8.52 6.17
N ILE A 42 16.49 -9.56 5.35
CA ILE A 42 16.62 -9.42 3.89
C ILE A 42 15.34 -8.83 3.29
N ALA A 43 14.16 -9.30 3.69
CA ALA A 43 12.89 -8.77 3.22
C ALA A 43 12.73 -7.28 3.57
N ASN A 44 13.05 -6.88 4.79
CA ASN A 44 13.01 -5.47 5.21
C ASN A 44 14.04 -4.60 4.46
N LEU A 45 15.23 -5.13 4.17
CA LEU A 45 16.24 -4.44 3.37
C LEU A 45 15.78 -4.26 1.91
N LEU A 46 15.14 -5.28 1.34
CA LEU A 46 14.58 -5.20 -0.01
C LEU A 46 13.44 -4.19 -0.08
N ASP A 47 12.51 -4.22 0.85
CA ASP A 47 11.39 -3.27 0.94
C ASP A 47 11.91 -1.82 1.04
N ALA A 48 12.69 -1.51 2.06
CA ALA A 48 13.23 -0.17 2.28
C ALA A 48 14.23 0.25 1.20
N GLY A 49 15.08 -0.67 0.74
CA GLY A 49 16.09 -0.42 -0.30
C GLY A 49 15.48 -0.12 -1.65
N LEU A 50 14.46 -0.88 -2.06
CA LEU A 50 13.72 -0.63 -3.30
C LEU A 50 12.95 0.69 -3.22
N ALA A 51 12.22 0.93 -2.13
CA ALA A 51 11.50 2.18 -1.93
C ALA A 51 12.47 3.39 -1.99
N GLY A 52 13.60 3.33 -1.30
CA GLY A 52 14.62 4.39 -1.32
C GLY A 52 15.23 4.61 -2.70
N THR A 53 15.55 3.53 -3.41
CA THR A 53 16.13 3.58 -4.76
C THR A 53 15.14 4.21 -5.75
N ILE A 54 13.90 3.73 -5.77
CA ILE A 54 12.87 4.25 -6.68
C ILE A 54 12.59 5.72 -6.37
N ASN A 55 12.47 6.09 -5.09
CA ASN A 55 12.28 7.48 -4.69
C ASN A 55 13.43 8.39 -5.15
N SER A 56 14.67 7.91 -5.11
CA SER A 56 15.83 8.64 -5.62
C SER A 56 15.74 8.87 -7.14
N PHE A 57 15.27 7.90 -7.91
CA PHE A 57 15.01 8.08 -9.34
C PHE A 57 13.85 9.04 -9.60
N LEU A 58 12.76 8.92 -8.84
CA LEU A 58 11.58 9.76 -8.96
C LEU A 58 11.82 11.22 -8.53
N SER A 59 12.92 11.50 -7.84
CA SER A 59 13.33 12.88 -7.55
C SER A 59 13.67 13.68 -8.81
N LYS A 60 14.05 12.99 -9.92
CA LYS A 60 14.34 13.63 -11.21
C LYS A 60 13.07 13.81 -12.03
N ASN A 61 12.81 15.04 -12.49
CA ASN A 61 11.59 15.42 -13.22
C ASN A 61 11.29 14.55 -14.45
N SER A 62 12.32 14.14 -15.22
CA SER A 62 12.15 13.30 -16.40
C SER A 62 11.60 11.92 -16.05
N PHE A 63 12.14 11.30 -15.01
CA PHE A 63 11.67 10.00 -14.53
C PHE A 63 10.27 10.10 -13.91
N ARG A 64 10.01 11.17 -13.13
CA ARG A 64 8.69 11.39 -12.53
C ARG A 64 7.58 11.47 -13.58
N LYS A 65 7.79 12.23 -14.67
CA LYS A 65 6.83 12.33 -15.77
C LYS A 65 6.57 10.98 -16.44
N LEU A 66 7.63 10.21 -16.67
CA LEU A 66 7.54 8.88 -17.27
C LEU A 66 6.77 7.92 -16.36
N PHE A 67 7.12 7.89 -15.09
CA PHE A 67 6.46 7.04 -14.09
C PHE A 67 5.00 7.45 -13.89
N LYS A 68 4.69 8.74 -13.83
CA LYS A 68 3.31 9.23 -13.74
C LYS A 68 2.44 8.66 -14.85
N LYS A 69 2.97 8.59 -16.07
CA LYS A 69 2.26 8.03 -17.23
C LYS A 69 1.99 6.52 -17.10
N TYR A 70 2.93 5.77 -16.54
CA TYR A 70 2.86 4.29 -16.47
C TYR A 70 2.50 3.75 -15.09
N ALA A 71 2.40 4.58 -14.06
CA ALA A 71 2.08 4.15 -12.70
C ALA A 71 0.80 3.31 -12.59
N PRO A 72 -0.30 3.65 -13.29
CA PRO A 72 -1.50 2.83 -13.24
C PRO A 72 -1.26 1.40 -13.72
N ILE A 73 -0.47 1.24 -14.78
CA ILE A 73 -0.15 -0.07 -15.34
C ILE A 73 0.78 -0.82 -14.38
N ILE A 74 1.79 -0.14 -13.83
CA ILE A 74 2.74 -0.72 -12.88
C ILE A 74 2.00 -1.16 -11.60
N GLY A 75 1.11 -0.32 -11.06
CA GLY A 75 0.32 -0.66 -9.89
C GLY A 75 -0.62 -1.83 -10.12
N LEU A 76 -1.24 -1.93 -11.31
CA LEU A 76 -2.07 -3.07 -11.66
C LEU A 76 -1.25 -4.36 -11.80
N LEU A 77 -0.11 -4.29 -12.47
CA LEU A 77 0.80 -5.43 -12.61
C LEU A 77 1.29 -5.91 -11.25
N ASP A 78 1.66 -4.99 -10.36
CA ASP A 78 2.11 -5.34 -9.02
C ASP A 78 0.99 -5.98 -8.19
N ALA A 79 -0.24 -5.46 -8.27
CA ALA A 79 -1.39 -6.08 -7.62
C ALA A 79 -1.66 -7.51 -8.14
N ILE A 80 -1.50 -7.75 -9.44
CA ILE A 80 -1.62 -9.07 -10.04
C ILE A 80 -0.49 -9.98 -9.53
N ILE A 81 0.75 -9.51 -9.52
CA ILE A 81 1.91 -10.26 -9.02
C ILE A 81 1.70 -10.61 -7.54
N TYR A 82 1.27 -9.64 -6.73
CA TYR A 82 0.95 -9.87 -5.33
C TYR A 82 -0.14 -10.93 -5.16
N ALA A 83 -1.25 -10.84 -5.90
CA ALA A 83 -2.33 -11.81 -5.86
C ALA A 83 -1.85 -13.20 -6.27
N VAL A 84 -1.00 -13.30 -7.30
CA VAL A 84 -0.40 -14.56 -7.74
C VAL A 84 0.49 -15.16 -6.64
N ILE A 85 1.39 -14.38 -6.04
CA ILE A 85 2.25 -14.84 -4.94
C ILE A 85 1.41 -15.35 -3.77
N VAL A 86 0.33 -14.65 -3.44
CA VAL A 86 -0.53 -14.99 -2.31
C VAL A 86 -1.44 -16.19 -2.61
N LEU A 87 -2.10 -16.23 -3.77
CA LEU A 87 -3.13 -17.22 -4.09
C LEU A 87 -2.57 -18.57 -4.55
N PHE A 88 -1.47 -18.56 -5.31
CA PHE A 88 -0.89 -19.80 -5.85
C PHE A 88 0.07 -20.49 -4.90
N SER A 89 0.01 -20.16 -3.60
CA SER A 89 0.70 -20.91 -2.54
C SER A 89 2.09 -21.36 -2.95
N ILE A 90 3.00 -20.42 -3.11
CA ILE A 90 4.40 -20.79 -3.13
C ILE A 90 4.63 -21.43 -1.76
N ASP A 91 4.89 -22.72 -1.72
CA ASP A 91 5.02 -23.51 -0.50
C ASP A 91 6.23 -23.09 0.37
N ASP A 92 7.11 -22.24 -0.20
CA ASP A 92 8.23 -21.67 0.52
C ASP A 92 7.87 -20.31 1.13
N PRO A 93 7.71 -20.22 2.47
CA PRO A 93 7.41 -18.97 3.14
C PRO A 93 8.49 -17.89 2.95
N THR A 94 9.73 -18.27 2.66
CA THR A 94 10.83 -17.34 2.40
C THR A 94 10.61 -16.59 1.08
N ILE A 95 10.31 -17.32 0.02
CA ILE A 95 10.04 -16.73 -1.31
C ILE A 95 8.79 -15.85 -1.25
N ARG A 96 7.75 -16.32 -0.58
CA ARG A 96 6.51 -15.56 -0.37
C ARG A 96 6.78 -14.25 0.37
N PHE A 97 7.52 -14.31 1.45
CA PHE A 97 7.83 -13.14 2.29
C PHE A 97 8.68 -12.10 1.54
N ILE A 98 9.73 -12.57 0.85
CA ILE A 98 10.59 -11.71 0.03
C ILE A 98 9.82 -11.12 -1.15
N GLY A 99 8.98 -11.90 -1.84
CA GLY A 99 8.15 -11.43 -2.94
C GLY A 99 7.18 -10.33 -2.52
N ILE A 100 6.52 -10.49 -1.38
CA ILE A 100 5.63 -9.47 -0.82
C ILE A 100 6.42 -8.20 -0.44
N ALA A 101 7.60 -8.33 0.14
CA ALA A 101 8.43 -7.19 0.51
C ALA A 101 8.88 -6.39 -0.73
N ILE A 102 9.24 -7.07 -1.82
CA ILE A 102 9.58 -6.42 -3.10
C ILE A 102 8.38 -5.66 -3.66
N SER A 103 7.21 -6.29 -3.68
CA SER A 103 5.97 -5.68 -4.13
C SER A 103 5.61 -4.45 -3.28
N ASN A 104 5.61 -4.57 -1.96
CA ASN A 104 5.33 -3.47 -1.05
C ASN A 104 6.31 -2.31 -1.23
N GLY A 105 7.62 -2.59 -1.30
CA GLY A 105 8.65 -1.55 -1.48
C GLY A 105 8.49 -0.79 -2.80
N THR A 106 8.15 -1.49 -3.87
CA THR A 106 7.91 -0.90 -5.18
C THR A 106 6.64 -0.03 -5.18
N LEU A 107 5.53 -0.55 -4.67
CA LEU A 107 4.27 0.18 -4.58
C LEU A 107 4.38 1.40 -3.68
N ALA A 108 4.91 1.25 -2.48
CA ALA A 108 5.04 2.35 -1.53
C ALA A 108 5.85 3.51 -2.11
N ALA A 109 6.92 3.21 -2.87
CA ALA A 109 7.72 4.22 -3.52
C ALA A 109 6.96 4.93 -4.66
N ILE A 110 6.30 4.18 -5.52
CA ILE A 110 5.58 4.73 -6.68
C ILE A 110 4.37 5.55 -6.20
N TRP A 111 3.51 4.97 -5.41
CA TRP A 111 2.27 5.61 -4.96
C TRP A 111 2.53 6.76 -3.98
N GLY A 112 3.46 6.59 -3.04
CA GLY A 112 3.81 7.61 -2.07
C GLY A 112 4.28 8.90 -2.74
N VAL A 113 5.21 8.81 -3.70
CA VAL A 113 5.72 9.98 -4.41
C VAL A 113 4.65 10.61 -5.28
N MET A 114 3.85 9.82 -5.99
CA MET A 114 2.83 10.36 -6.89
C MET A 114 1.67 11.00 -6.14
N LEU A 115 1.21 10.37 -5.08
CA LEU A 115 0.16 10.93 -4.23
C LEU A 115 0.64 12.24 -3.59
N LEU A 116 1.86 12.26 -3.05
CA LEU A 116 2.47 13.48 -2.47
C LEU A 116 2.63 14.59 -3.51
N ASP A 117 3.06 14.26 -4.73
CA ASP A 117 3.19 15.25 -5.80
C ASP A 117 1.83 15.86 -6.16
N SER A 118 0.80 15.04 -6.27
CA SER A 118 -0.58 15.50 -6.55
C SER A 118 -1.15 16.35 -5.41
N ILE A 119 -0.89 15.98 -4.16
CA ILE A 119 -1.31 16.74 -2.98
C ILE A 119 -0.60 18.10 -2.96
N ASN A 120 0.71 18.13 -3.12
CA ASN A 120 1.52 19.34 -3.06
C ASN A 120 1.22 20.31 -4.22
N ASN A 121 0.82 19.79 -5.36
CA ASN A 121 0.42 20.62 -6.51
C ASN A 121 -1.00 21.19 -6.37
N THR A 122 -1.81 20.61 -5.49
CA THR A 122 -3.24 20.97 -5.38
C THR A 122 -3.55 21.76 -4.10
N ILE A 123 -2.79 21.54 -3.04
CA ILE A 123 -3.04 22.08 -1.69
C ILE A 123 -1.79 22.80 -1.19
N HIS A 124 -1.92 24.04 -0.70
CA HIS A 124 -0.79 24.87 -0.28
C HIS A 124 -1.01 25.53 1.09
N GLY A 125 0.09 25.93 1.72
CA GLY A 125 0.09 26.74 2.98
C GLY A 125 -0.59 26.03 4.16
N ASP A 126 -1.34 26.78 4.96
CA ASP A 126 -2.00 26.30 6.17
C ASP A 126 -3.05 25.21 5.86
N GLU A 127 -3.62 25.26 4.67
CA GLU A 127 -4.57 24.26 4.20
C GLU A 127 -3.91 22.89 4.00
N LEU A 128 -2.66 22.87 3.55
CA LEU A 128 -1.86 21.63 3.45
C LEU A 128 -1.58 21.03 4.82
N THR A 129 -1.24 21.87 5.79
CA THR A 129 -0.98 21.43 7.17
C THR A 129 -2.23 20.83 7.81
N SER A 130 -3.37 21.50 7.67
CA SER A 130 -4.65 21.01 8.18
C SER A 130 -5.08 19.70 7.49
N PHE A 131 -4.92 19.62 6.17
CA PHE A 131 -5.19 18.42 5.40
C PHE A 131 -4.32 17.23 5.85
N ASN A 132 -3.01 17.43 6.00
CA ASN A 132 -2.08 16.40 6.42
C ASN A 132 -2.39 15.89 7.82
N SER A 133 -2.77 16.77 8.75
CA SER A 133 -3.18 16.39 10.10
C SER A 133 -4.43 15.53 10.10
N LEU A 134 -5.45 15.94 9.33
CA LEU A 134 -6.69 15.18 9.20
C LEU A 134 -6.44 13.83 8.52
N ASN A 135 -5.69 13.80 7.42
CA ASN A 135 -5.34 12.57 6.72
C ASN A 135 -4.61 11.58 7.64
N LYS A 136 -3.61 12.05 8.39
CA LYS A 136 -2.88 11.23 9.36
C LYS A 136 -3.79 10.66 10.44
N SER A 137 -4.71 11.48 10.97
CA SER A 137 -5.69 11.02 11.97
C SER A 137 -6.59 9.94 11.41
N CYS A 138 -7.13 10.13 10.20
CA CYS A 138 -7.97 9.14 9.53
C CYS A 138 -7.22 7.84 9.23
N CYS A 139 -5.95 7.93 8.83
CA CYS A 139 -5.09 6.75 8.64
C CYS A 139 -4.89 5.96 9.95
N LEU A 140 -4.63 6.64 11.06
CA LEU A 140 -4.49 6.01 12.39
C LEU A 140 -5.80 5.32 12.82
N PHE A 141 -6.94 5.99 12.67
CA PHE A 141 -8.25 5.37 12.93
C PHE A 141 -8.50 4.17 12.02
N GLY A 142 -8.15 4.28 10.74
CA GLY A 142 -8.23 3.16 9.80
C GLY A 142 -7.42 1.95 10.29
N SER A 143 -6.17 2.15 10.69
CA SER A 143 -5.32 1.10 11.24
C SER A 143 -5.89 0.48 12.52
N LEU A 144 -6.44 1.28 13.42
CA LEU A 144 -7.09 0.78 14.65
C LEU A 144 -8.31 -0.08 14.34
N ILE A 145 -9.19 0.39 13.45
CA ILE A 145 -10.39 -0.36 13.04
C ILE A 145 -9.97 -1.66 12.35
N GLY A 146 -9.04 -1.59 11.42
CA GLY A 146 -8.51 -2.76 10.73
C GLY A 146 -7.89 -3.76 11.68
N GLY A 147 -7.07 -3.30 12.63
CA GLY A 147 -6.45 -4.13 13.66
C GLY A 147 -7.47 -4.82 14.57
N ALA A 148 -8.50 -4.09 15.01
CA ALA A 148 -9.58 -4.64 15.82
C ALA A 148 -10.36 -5.73 15.05
N ILE A 149 -10.69 -5.48 13.77
CA ILE A 149 -11.34 -6.47 12.91
C ILE A 149 -10.41 -7.68 12.71
N GLY A 150 -9.13 -7.44 12.43
CA GLY A 150 -8.14 -8.48 12.20
C GLY A 150 -7.99 -9.41 13.43
N VAL A 151 -7.93 -8.86 14.64
CA VAL A 151 -7.89 -9.65 15.88
C VAL A 151 -9.20 -10.42 16.09
N ALA A 152 -10.35 -9.77 15.88
CA ALA A 152 -11.65 -10.40 16.09
C ALA A 152 -11.91 -11.56 15.12
N ILE A 153 -11.56 -11.38 13.85
CA ILE A 153 -11.81 -12.38 12.80
C ILE A 153 -10.66 -13.39 12.70
N GLY A 154 -9.42 -12.94 12.91
CA GLY A 154 -8.21 -13.78 12.72
C GLY A 154 -8.20 -15.05 13.57
N ASN A 155 -8.84 -15.03 14.74
CA ASN A 155 -8.99 -16.23 15.59
C ASN A 155 -9.99 -17.25 15.06
N HIS A 156 -10.82 -16.87 14.08
CA HIS A 156 -11.89 -17.71 13.52
C HIS A 156 -11.65 -18.09 12.05
N LEU A 157 -10.66 -17.49 11.40
CA LEU A 157 -10.30 -17.77 10.02
C LEU A 157 -9.12 -18.73 9.98
N ASP A 158 -9.21 -19.73 9.09
CA ASP A 158 -8.01 -20.44 8.69
C ASP A 158 -7.08 -19.52 7.89
N ILE A 159 -5.78 -19.82 7.92
CA ILE A 159 -4.77 -18.95 7.31
C ILE A 159 -4.96 -18.77 5.79
N ASN A 160 -5.45 -19.79 5.08
CA ASN A 160 -5.65 -19.70 3.64
C ASN A 160 -6.78 -18.70 3.33
N THR A 161 -7.88 -18.75 4.08
CA THR A 161 -8.98 -17.79 3.96
C THR A 161 -8.51 -16.37 4.28
N ALA A 162 -7.69 -16.18 5.32
CA ALA A 162 -7.13 -14.87 5.65
C ALA A 162 -6.23 -14.33 4.52
N ILE A 163 -5.42 -15.16 3.90
CA ILE A 163 -4.57 -14.82 2.77
C ILE A 163 -5.40 -14.45 1.54
N ILE A 164 -6.47 -15.20 1.23
CA ILE A 164 -7.38 -14.89 0.12
C ILE A 164 -8.06 -13.54 0.35
N LEU A 165 -8.55 -13.29 1.57
CA LEU A 165 -9.14 -12.00 1.91
C LEU A 165 -8.14 -10.85 1.76
N GLN A 166 -6.90 -11.04 2.18
CA GLN A 166 -5.84 -10.06 1.96
C GLN A 166 -5.66 -9.75 0.48
N ALA A 167 -5.56 -10.76 -0.38
CA ALA A 167 -5.39 -10.57 -1.82
C ALA A 167 -6.57 -9.80 -2.44
N ILE A 168 -7.80 -10.13 -2.05
CA ILE A 168 -9.00 -9.42 -2.50
C ILE A 168 -8.97 -7.95 -2.05
N MET A 169 -8.63 -7.69 -0.79
CA MET A 169 -8.57 -6.34 -0.25
C MET A 169 -7.49 -5.50 -0.94
N VAL A 170 -6.32 -6.08 -1.20
CA VAL A 170 -5.24 -5.40 -1.95
C VAL A 170 -5.68 -5.09 -3.37
N ALA A 171 -6.35 -6.00 -4.07
CA ALA A 171 -6.88 -5.76 -5.41
C ALA A 171 -7.90 -4.61 -5.43
N ILE A 172 -8.84 -4.60 -4.48
CA ILE A 172 -9.83 -3.51 -4.33
C ILE A 172 -9.12 -2.19 -4.06
N ASN A 173 -8.11 -2.18 -3.19
CA ASN A 173 -7.33 -1.00 -2.88
C ASN A 173 -6.61 -0.45 -4.12
N SER A 174 -5.92 -1.30 -4.88
CA SER A 174 -5.22 -0.92 -6.11
C SER A 174 -6.16 -0.32 -7.16
N ILE A 175 -7.37 -0.89 -7.32
CA ILE A 175 -8.40 -0.34 -8.20
C ILE A 175 -8.87 1.03 -7.70
N SER A 176 -9.06 1.18 -6.40
CA SER A 176 -9.49 2.45 -5.79
C SER A 176 -8.43 3.54 -5.98
N GLU A 177 -7.14 3.20 -5.82
CA GLU A 177 -6.02 4.11 -6.07
C GLU A 177 -5.93 4.53 -7.54
N LEU A 178 -6.09 3.58 -8.46
CA LEU A 178 -6.15 3.86 -9.89
C LEU A 178 -7.26 4.85 -10.23
N TYR A 179 -8.44 4.64 -9.66
CA TYR A 179 -9.58 5.52 -9.85
C TYR A 179 -9.31 6.93 -9.29
N ALA A 180 -8.74 7.02 -8.09
CA ALA A 180 -8.39 8.30 -7.49
C ALA A 180 -7.34 9.05 -8.31
N PHE A 181 -6.31 8.34 -8.76
CA PHE A 181 -5.25 8.93 -9.58
C PHE A 181 -5.81 9.46 -10.90
N TYR A 182 -6.67 8.70 -11.57
CA TYR A 182 -7.35 9.14 -12.79
C TYR A 182 -8.19 10.40 -12.57
N LYS A 183 -8.91 10.45 -11.45
CA LYS A 183 -9.72 11.63 -11.09
C LYS A 183 -8.88 12.86 -10.77
N LEU A 184 -7.74 12.69 -10.11
CA LEU A 184 -6.81 13.78 -9.80
C LEU A 184 -6.11 14.32 -11.05
N ASP A 185 -5.76 13.45 -12.00
CA ASP A 185 -5.07 13.84 -13.25
C ASP A 185 -6.03 14.49 -14.27
N SER A 186 -7.35 14.30 -14.10
CA SER A 186 -8.39 14.91 -14.94
C SER A 186 -8.87 16.28 -14.45
N MET A 187 -8.31 16.79 -13.35
CA MET A 187 -8.63 18.09 -12.76
C MET A 187 -7.56 19.11 -13.04
#